data_7d599826be4e16867bfc857a1093d6fe
#
_entry.id   7d599826be4e16867bfc857a1093d6fe
#
_cell.length_a   1.000
_cell.length_b   1.000
_cell.length_c   1.000
_cell.angle_alpha   90.00
_cell.angle_beta   90.00
_cell.angle_gamma   90.00
#
_symmetry.space_group_name_H-M   'P 1'
#
loop_
_entity.id
_entity.type
_entity.pdbx_description
1 polymer ?
#
loop_
_entity_poly.entity_id
_entity_poly.type
_entity_poly.pdbx_seq_one_letter_code
_entity_poly.pdbx_strand_id
1 'polypeptide(L)'
;MKSDLNERQKVFADNYIKNGGNAEKAARDAGYSPRYARGDAHKFLANNGIKAYIAERQAKIDNDRICTLQEIQEFRTRIVRGEEKDAFGLDMSAADRMQAATHLEKALLIKEKEEEKRQAAELARKSRTYHVDLDDIPDTFHPVIRDIRSRGHLEYVFKGGRGSTKSSTVAMIILELLKNNHDIHAVVCRKVGNTIKDSVYSKIKWAIGKQEIDEEFDAKKSPLEITLKATGQKIYFRGADDPDKIKSIAPEFGYIGALWFEELDQF
;
A
#
# COMPACT_ATOMS: atom_id res chain seq x y z
N MET A 1 -13.21 -9.51 -8.28
CA MET A 1 -14.17 -10.25 -9.14
C MET A 1 -13.38 -10.87 -10.28
N LYS A 2 -13.21 -12.20 -10.31
CA LYS A 2 -12.70 -12.89 -11.50
C LYS A 2 -13.79 -12.76 -12.57
N SER A 3 -13.54 -12.01 -13.63
CA SER A 3 -14.43 -12.00 -14.80
C SER A 3 -14.32 -13.37 -15.43
N ASP A 4 -15.40 -14.14 -15.40
CA ASP A 4 -15.46 -15.43 -16.10
C ASP A 4 -15.31 -15.19 -17.60
N LEU A 5 -14.12 -15.45 -18.11
CA LEU A 5 -13.84 -15.45 -19.54
C LEU A 5 -14.53 -16.67 -20.17
N ASN A 6 -15.21 -16.44 -21.30
CA ASN A 6 -15.74 -17.55 -22.06
C ASN A 6 -14.60 -18.34 -22.74
N GLU A 7 -14.88 -19.58 -23.13
CA GLU A 7 -13.87 -20.49 -23.71
C GLU A 7 -13.17 -19.90 -24.95
N ARG A 8 -13.90 -19.18 -25.81
CA ARG A 8 -13.30 -18.51 -26.97
C ARG A 8 -12.30 -17.42 -26.60
N GLN A 9 -12.56 -16.70 -25.51
CA GLN A 9 -11.66 -15.66 -25.02
C GLN A 9 -10.40 -16.25 -24.40
N LYS A 10 -10.52 -17.39 -23.72
CA LYS A 10 -9.35 -18.13 -23.20
C LYS A 10 -8.51 -18.67 -24.36
N VAL A 11 -9.13 -19.29 -25.36
CA VAL A 11 -8.43 -19.78 -26.56
C VAL A 11 -7.75 -18.65 -27.33
N PHE A 12 -8.39 -17.48 -27.42
CA PHE A 12 -7.75 -16.29 -27.98
C PHE A 12 -6.49 -15.89 -27.21
N ALA A 13 -6.58 -15.82 -25.89
CA ALA A 13 -5.47 -15.44 -25.02
C ALA A 13 -4.29 -16.44 -25.11
N ASP A 14 -4.58 -17.73 -25.09
CA ASP A 14 -3.56 -18.78 -25.23
C ASP A 14 -2.88 -18.74 -26.60
N ASN A 15 -3.63 -18.51 -27.69
CA ASN A 15 -3.09 -18.36 -29.03
C ASN A 15 -2.29 -17.06 -29.20
N TYR A 16 -2.70 -16.00 -28.52
CA TYR A 16 -1.98 -14.73 -28.52
C TYR A 16 -0.57 -14.89 -27.91
N ILE A 17 -0.44 -15.63 -26.82
CA ILE A 17 0.84 -15.95 -26.19
C ILE A 17 1.69 -16.83 -27.14
N LYS A 18 1.09 -17.89 -27.72
CA LYS A 18 1.79 -18.86 -28.58
C LYS A 18 2.34 -18.25 -29.86
N ASN A 19 1.65 -17.27 -30.44
CA ASN A 19 2.01 -16.68 -31.72
C ASN A 19 2.84 -15.39 -31.60
N GLY A 20 3.35 -15.08 -30.41
CA GLY A 20 4.22 -13.92 -30.17
C GLY A 20 3.47 -12.58 -30.19
N GLY A 21 2.20 -12.54 -29.83
CA GLY A 21 1.44 -11.30 -29.69
C GLY A 21 0.65 -10.86 -30.93
N ASN A 22 0.46 -11.75 -31.89
CA ASN A 22 -0.36 -11.45 -33.09
C ASN A 22 -1.84 -11.63 -32.80
N ALA A 23 -2.55 -10.52 -32.53
CA ALA A 23 -3.97 -10.54 -32.16
C ALA A 23 -4.89 -11.01 -33.28
N GLU A 24 -4.60 -10.64 -34.55
CA GLU A 24 -5.42 -11.06 -35.69
C GLU A 24 -5.38 -12.58 -35.88
N LYS A 25 -4.16 -13.15 -35.84
CA LYS A 25 -3.97 -14.59 -35.96
C LYS A 25 -4.61 -15.33 -34.78
N ALA A 26 -4.42 -14.83 -33.55
CA ALA A 26 -5.00 -15.41 -32.35
C ALA A 26 -6.54 -15.44 -32.40
N ALA A 27 -7.17 -14.39 -32.92
CA ALA A 27 -8.64 -14.34 -33.08
C ALA A 27 -9.13 -15.31 -34.14
N ARG A 28 -8.45 -15.47 -35.28
CA ARG A 28 -8.79 -16.46 -36.29
C ARG A 28 -8.71 -17.88 -35.74
N ASP A 29 -7.60 -18.18 -35.06
CA ASP A 29 -7.33 -19.51 -34.47
C ASP A 29 -8.31 -19.82 -33.31
N ALA A 30 -8.91 -18.80 -32.69
CA ALA A 30 -9.97 -18.92 -31.70
C ALA A 30 -11.38 -19.02 -32.31
N GLY A 31 -11.50 -19.08 -33.64
CA GLY A 31 -12.78 -19.28 -34.36
C GLY A 31 -13.61 -18.00 -34.54
N TYR A 32 -13.00 -16.82 -34.46
CA TYR A 32 -13.65 -15.56 -34.82
C TYR A 32 -13.62 -15.36 -36.35
N SER A 33 -14.64 -14.67 -36.88
CA SER A 33 -14.70 -14.43 -38.32
C SER A 33 -13.51 -13.64 -38.84
N PRO A 34 -13.03 -13.86 -40.08
CA PRO A 34 -11.88 -13.13 -40.62
C PRO A 34 -12.07 -11.60 -40.63
N ARG A 35 -13.28 -11.14 -40.80
CA ARG A 35 -13.64 -9.71 -40.77
C ARG A 35 -13.44 -9.13 -39.37
N TYR A 36 -13.92 -9.83 -38.35
CA TYR A 36 -13.78 -9.44 -36.94
C TYR A 36 -12.32 -9.51 -36.49
N ALA A 37 -11.60 -10.58 -36.85
CA ALA A 37 -10.20 -10.76 -36.49
C ALA A 37 -9.32 -9.62 -37.03
N ARG A 38 -9.57 -9.15 -38.26
CA ARG A 38 -8.79 -8.06 -38.86
C ARG A 38 -9.14 -6.69 -38.28
N GLY A 39 -10.42 -6.41 -37.99
CA GLY A 39 -10.85 -5.08 -37.55
C GLY A 39 -10.84 -4.88 -36.02
N ASP A 40 -11.26 -5.90 -35.27
CA ASP A 40 -11.66 -5.76 -33.88
C ASP A 40 -10.87 -6.60 -32.87
N ALA A 41 -9.91 -7.43 -33.31
CA ALA A 41 -9.13 -8.30 -32.42
C ALA A 41 -8.38 -7.52 -31.31
N HIS A 42 -7.97 -6.28 -31.59
CA HIS A 42 -7.33 -5.42 -30.61
C HIS A 42 -8.24 -5.07 -29.40
N LYS A 43 -9.57 -5.10 -29.58
CA LYS A 43 -10.54 -4.84 -28.49
C LYS A 43 -10.50 -5.90 -27.41
N PHE A 44 -10.08 -7.14 -27.74
CA PHE A 44 -9.86 -8.17 -26.72
C PHE A 44 -8.73 -7.79 -25.76
N LEU A 45 -7.67 -7.16 -26.29
CA LEU A 45 -6.55 -6.70 -25.46
C LEU A 45 -6.89 -5.50 -24.58
N ALA A 46 -8.01 -4.80 -24.84
CA ALA A 46 -8.54 -3.77 -23.95
C ALA A 46 -9.35 -4.35 -22.78
N ASN A 47 -9.78 -5.61 -22.87
CA ASN A 47 -10.53 -6.27 -21.82
C ASN A 47 -9.63 -6.65 -20.64
N ASN A 48 -9.95 -6.14 -19.46
CA ASN A 48 -9.13 -6.36 -18.23
C ASN A 48 -9.05 -7.84 -17.83
N GLY A 49 -10.12 -8.63 -18.06
CA GLY A 49 -10.12 -10.06 -17.77
C GLY A 49 -9.16 -10.84 -18.68
N ILE A 50 -9.14 -10.51 -19.98
CA ILE A 50 -8.21 -11.13 -20.95
C ILE A 50 -6.77 -10.72 -20.64
N LYS A 51 -6.52 -9.45 -20.31
CA LYS A 51 -5.19 -8.99 -19.88
C LYS A 51 -4.68 -9.74 -18.66
N ALA A 52 -5.51 -9.89 -17.63
CA ALA A 52 -5.16 -10.60 -16.42
C ALA A 52 -4.85 -12.09 -16.71
N TYR A 53 -5.65 -12.74 -17.55
CA TYR A 53 -5.42 -14.13 -17.94
C TYR A 53 -4.12 -14.30 -18.74
N ILE A 54 -3.83 -13.41 -19.69
CA ILE A 54 -2.58 -13.41 -20.45
C ILE A 54 -1.39 -13.25 -19.50
N ALA A 55 -1.45 -12.28 -18.58
CA ALA A 55 -0.37 -12.04 -17.62
C ALA A 55 -0.14 -13.25 -16.69
N GLU A 56 -1.20 -13.88 -16.18
CA GLU A 56 -1.12 -15.09 -15.35
C GLU A 56 -0.49 -16.26 -16.12
N ARG A 57 -0.92 -16.48 -17.37
CA ARG A 57 -0.37 -17.55 -18.23
C ARG A 57 1.08 -17.30 -18.61
N GLN A 58 1.43 -16.06 -18.94
CA GLN A 58 2.81 -15.69 -19.27
C GLN A 58 3.72 -15.87 -18.07
N ALA A 59 3.32 -15.41 -16.89
CA ALA A 59 4.07 -15.60 -15.64
C ALA A 59 4.28 -17.10 -15.32
N LYS A 60 3.29 -17.94 -15.61
CA LYS A 60 3.44 -19.39 -15.43
C LYS A 60 4.46 -20.00 -16.41
N ILE A 61 4.42 -19.59 -17.69
CA ILE A 61 5.38 -20.04 -18.71
C ILE A 61 6.80 -19.56 -18.37
N ASP A 62 6.94 -18.34 -17.89
CA ASP A 62 8.23 -17.76 -17.51
C ASP A 62 8.78 -18.46 -16.25
N ASN A 63 7.94 -18.77 -15.26
CA ASN A 63 8.32 -19.58 -14.11
C ASN A 63 8.75 -21.01 -14.49
N ASP A 64 8.06 -21.64 -15.46
CA ASP A 64 8.41 -22.99 -15.91
C ASP A 64 9.73 -23.04 -16.72
N ARG A 65 10.19 -21.88 -17.22
CA ARG A 65 11.44 -21.76 -18.01
C ARG A 65 12.65 -21.30 -17.21
N ILE A 66 12.43 -20.60 -16.11
CA ILE A 66 13.50 -20.02 -15.31
C ILE A 66 13.54 -20.75 -13.98
N CYS A 67 14.72 -21.31 -13.63
CA CYS A 67 14.95 -21.90 -12.34
C CYS A 67 14.65 -20.90 -11.22
N THR A 68 13.87 -21.32 -10.24
CA THR A 68 13.63 -20.53 -9.03
C THR A 68 14.89 -20.49 -8.18
N LEU A 69 15.00 -19.48 -7.32
CA LEU A 69 16.09 -19.42 -6.32
C LEU A 69 16.12 -20.68 -5.45
N GLN A 70 14.96 -21.27 -5.15
CA GLN A 70 14.85 -22.49 -4.38
C GLN A 70 15.46 -23.67 -5.12
N GLU A 71 15.12 -23.88 -6.39
CA GLU A 71 15.71 -24.96 -7.22
C GLU A 71 17.21 -24.82 -7.36
N ILE A 72 17.72 -23.58 -7.53
CA ILE A 72 19.15 -23.32 -7.56
C ILE A 72 19.82 -23.69 -6.22
N GLN A 73 19.19 -23.36 -5.08
CA GLN A 73 19.71 -23.69 -3.76
C GLN A 73 19.68 -25.20 -3.50
N GLU A 74 18.61 -25.89 -3.89
CA GLU A 74 18.49 -27.35 -3.80
C GLU A 74 19.56 -28.03 -4.64
N PHE A 75 19.76 -27.60 -5.89
CA PHE A 75 20.81 -28.14 -6.76
C PHE A 75 22.20 -27.95 -6.14
N ARG A 76 22.53 -26.75 -5.65
CA ARG A 76 23.81 -26.50 -4.98
C ARG A 76 23.98 -27.34 -3.71
N THR A 77 22.89 -27.57 -2.98
CA THR A 77 22.89 -28.44 -1.78
C THR A 77 23.25 -29.88 -2.14
N ARG A 78 22.67 -30.40 -3.24
CA ARG A 78 23.01 -31.76 -3.73
C ARG A 78 24.47 -31.84 -4.17
N ILE A 79 25.01 -30.81 -4.80
CA ILE A 79 26.45 -30.76 -5.14
C ILE A 79 27.31 -30.83 -3.87
N VAL A 80 27.00 -30.01 -2.85
CA VAL A 80 27.75 -30.02 -1.59
C VAL A 80 27.70 -31.37 -0.90
N ARG A 81 26.55 -32.05 -0.91
CA ARG A 81 26.34 -33.37 -0.34
C ARG A 81 26.99 -34.48 -1.15
N GLY A 82 27.42 -34.24 -2.39
CA GLY A 82 27.98 -35.22 -3.29
C GLY A 82 26.92 -36.13 -3.94
N GLU A 83 25.70 -35.65 -4.03
CA GLU A 83 24.57 -36.35 -4.65
C GLU A 83 24.48 -36.12 -6.16
N GLU A 84 25.18 -35.04 -6.65
CA GLU A 84 25.24 -34.70 -8.08
C GLU A 84 26.55 -35.14 -8.71
N LYS A 85 26.47 -35.52 -9.99
CA LYS A 85 27.59 -35.93 -10.82
C LYS A 85 27.80 -34.99 -11.97
N ASP A 86 29.00 -34.98 -12.53
CA ASP A 86 29.32 -34.21 -13.72
C ASP A 86 28.69 -34.79 -15.01
N ALA A 87 28.89 -34.13 -16.14
CA ALA A 87 28.35 -34.57 -17.43
C ALA A 87 28.89 -35.96 -17.89
N PHE A 88 29.94 -36.48 -17.27
CA PHE A 88 30.53 -37.77 -17.56
C PHE A 88 30.15 -38.82 -16.51
N GLY A 89 29.31 -38.50 -15.55
CA GLY A 89 28.88 -39.40 -14.49
C GLY A 89 29.90 -39.56 -13.36
N LEU A 90 30.93 -38.72 -13.30
CA LEU A 90 31.93 -38.66 -12.25
C LEU A 90 31.47 -37.80 -11.08
N ASP A 91 32.05 -38.00 -9.92
CA ASP A 91 31.78 -37.16 -8.75
C ASP A 91 32.29 -35.75 -9.01
N MET A 92 31.49 -34.75 -8.61
CA MET A 92 31.84 -33.33 -8.71
C MET A 92 33.16 -33.07 -7.98
N SER A 93 34.03 -32.25 -8.59
CA SER A 93 35.33 -31.94 -8.01
C SER A 93 35.21 -31.24 -6.65
N ALA A 94 36.25 -31.33 -5.81
CA ALA A 94 36.30 -30.61 -4.55
C ALA A 94 36.18 -29.08 -4.73
N ALA A 95 36.69 -28.56 -5.84
CA ALA A 95 36.58 -27.14 -6.18
C ALA A 95 35.15 -26.75 -6.46
N ASP A 96 34.39 -27.52 -7.24
CA ASP A 96 32.99 -27.26 -7.55
C ASP A 96 32.10 -27.33 -6.31
N ARG A 97 32.38 -28.34 -5.44
CA ARG A 97 31.67 -28.47 -4.15
C ARG A 97 31.94 -27.26 -3.24
N MET A 98 33.19 -26.78 -3.17
CA MET A 98 33.56 -25.62 -2.38
C MET A 98 32.93 -24.33 -2.92
N GLN A 99 32.89 -24.17 -4.23
CA GLN A 99 32.22 -23.05 -4.89
C GLN A 99 30.72 -23.04 -4.63
N ALA A 100 30.04 -24.19 -4.75
CA ALA A 100 28.63 -24.34 -4.41
C ALA A 100 28.33 -24.01 -2.94
N ALA A 101 29.18 -24.49 -2.01
CA ALA A 101 29.09 -24.19 -0.59
C ALA A 101 29.22 -22.70 -0.30
N THR A 102 30.23 -22.02 -0.89
CA THR A 102 30.43 -20.57 -0.74
C THR A 102 29.23 -19.75 -1.23
N HIS A 103 28.59 -20.17 -2.32
CA HIS A 103 27.40 -19.51 -2.83
C HIS A 103 26.18 -19.74 -1.93
N LEU A 104 26.02 -20.93 -1.35
CA LEU A 104 24.98 -21.21 -0.37
C LEU A 104 25.15 -20.39 0.91
N GLU A 105 26.38 -20.34 1.43
CA GLU A 105 26.71 -19.53 2.60
C GLU A 105 26.38 -18.05 2.41
N LYS A 106 26.78 -17.47 1.27
CA LYS A 106 26.43 -16.09 0.94
C LYS A 106 24.91 -15.86 0.86
N ALA A 107 24.17 -16.80 0.25
CA ALA A 107 22.74 -16.70 0.14
C ALA A 107 22.03 -16.80 1.51
N LEU A 108 22.52 -17.66 2.40
CA LEU A 108 22.02 -17.79 3.77
C LEU A 108 22.28 -16.51 4.59
N LEU A 109 23.50 -15.96 4.50
CA LEU A 109 23.87 -14.72 5.19
C LEU A 109 23.03 -13.51 4.74
N ILE A 110 22.71 -13.43 3.44
CA ILE A 110 21.83 -12.37 2.93
C ILE A 110 20.42 -12.54 3.51
N LYS A 111 19.87 -13.75 3.48
CA LYS A 111 18.55 -14.06 4.03
C LYS A 111 18.47 -13.77 5.54
N GLU A 112 19.46 -14.13 6.28
CA GLU A 112 19.56 -13.88 7.73
C GLU A 112 19.56 -12.36 8.03
N LYS A 113 20.38 -11.59 7.30
CA LYS A 113 20.42 -10.11 7.42
C LYS A 113 19.10 -9.45 7.06
N GLU A 114 18.40 -9.95 6.03
CA GLU A 114 17.09 -9.44 5.65
C GLU A 114 16.03 -9.74 6.72
N GLU A 115 16.12 -10.93 7.33
CA GLU A 115 15.21 -11.34 8.39
C GLU A 115 15.46 -10.56 9.70
N GLU A 116 16.73 -10.34 10.07
CA GLU A 116 17.12 -9.47 11.18
C GLU A 116 16.63 -8.03 10.96
N LYS A 117 16.82 -7.49 9.76
CA LYS A 117 16.34 -6.15 9.40
C LYS A 117 14.82 -6.05 9.48
N ARG A 118 14.12 -7.08 9.04
CA ARG A 118 12.65 -7.18 9.13
C ARG A 118 12.18 -7.25 10.57
N GLN A 119 12.83 -8.08 11.41
CA GLN A 119 12.51 -8.20 12.83
C GLN A 119 12.81 -6.92 13.59
N ALA A 120 13.94 -6.26 13.31
CA ALA A 120 14.30 -4.97 13.90
C ALA A 120 13.28 -3.88 13.50
N ALA A 121 12.84 -3.85 12.25
CA ALA A 121 11.81 -2.92 11.78
C ALA A 121 10.45 -3.18 12.45
N GLU A 122 10.07 -4.45 12.62
CA GLU A 122 8.83 -4.83 13.31
C GLU A 122 8.89 -4.49 14.80
N LEU A 123 10.03 -4.74 15.48
CA LEU A 123 10.24 -4.38 16.86
C LEU A 123 10.22 -2.85 17.04
N ALA A 124 10.88 -2.12 16.15
CA ALA A 124 10.86 -0.65 16.15
C ALA A 124 9.43 -0.10 15.89
N ARG A 125 8.63 -0.79 15.07
CA ARG A 125 7.21 -0.46 14.86
C ARG A 125 6.37 -0.71 16.11
N LYS A 126 6.58 -1.84 16.80
CA LYS A 126 5.88 -2.18 18.06
C LYS A 126 6.28 -1.29 19.23
N SER A 127 7.54 -0.83 19.30
CA SER A 127 8.04 0.01 20.38
C SER A 127 7.71 1.50 20.27
N ARG A 128 7.17 1.95 19.13
CA ARG A 128 6.82 3.35 18.85
C ARG A 128 5.32 3.56 18.71
N THR A 129 4.54 3.08 19.67
CA THR A 129 3.16 3.55 19.78
C THR A 129 3.21 4.99 20.31
N TYR A 130 2.89 5.95 19.45
CA TYR A 130 2.77 7.35 19.83
C TYR A 130 1.45 7.55 20.56
N HIS A 131 1.49 8.13 21.72
CA HIS A 131 0.29 8.53 22.45
C HIS A 131 0.38 10.01 22.79
N VAL A 132 -0.70 10.74 22.53
CA VAL A 132 -0.86 12.09 23.08
C VAL A 132 -0.97 11.99 24.59
N ASP A 133 -0.36 12.97 25.27
CA ASP A 133 -0.43 13.01 26.72
C ASP A 133 -1.87 13.31 27.16
N LEU A 134 -2.40 12.47 28.04
CA LEU A 134 -3.76 12.66 28.56
C LEU A 134 -3.85 13.87 29.47
N ASP A 135 -2.75 14.31 30.10
CA ASP A 135 -2.74 15.51 30.92
C ASP A 135 -2.97 16.79 30.09
N ASP A 136 -2.75 16.73 28.80
CA ASP A 136 -3.07 17.81 27.84
C ASP A 136 -4.53 17.84 27.39
N ILE A 137 -5.32 16.86 27.83
CA ILE A 137 -6.69 16.64 27.38
C ILE A 137 -7.63 16.57 28.60
N PRO A 138 -8.75 17.29 28.60
CA PRO A 138 -9.70 17.21 29.70
C PRO A 138 -10.20 15.79 29.96
N ASP A 139 -10.32 15.43 31.22
CA ASP A 139 -10.75 14.10 31.70
C ASP A 139 -12.02 13.60 31.04
N THR A 140 -12.93 14.52 30.70
CA THR A 140 -14.18 14.20 30.00
C THR A 140 -14.00 13.51 28.66
N PHE A 141 -12.84 13.67 28.00
CA PHE A 141 -12.52 13.04 26.72
C PHE A 141 -11.67 11.77 26.86
N HIS A 142 -11.12 11.47 28.04
CA HIS A 142 -10.30 10.28 28.24
C HIS A 142 -11.02 8.96 27.88
N PRO A 143 -12.33 8.76 28.23
CA PRO A 143 -13.04 7.55 27.81
C PRO A 143 -13.10 7.40 26.28
N VAL A 144 -13.36 8.50 25.56
CA VAL A 144 -13.44 8.50 24.09
C VAL A 144 -12.07 8.18 23.47
N ILE A 145 -10.98 8.74 24.00
CA ILE A 145 -9.63 8.44 23.51
C ILE A 145 -9.27 6.98 23.71
N ARG A 146 -9.60 6.40 24.85
CA ARG A 146 -9.40 4.96 25.11
C ARG A 146 -10.19 4.10 24.14
N ASP A 147 -11.42 4.49 23.84
CA ASP A 147 -12.28 3.80 22.87
C ASP A 147 -11.73 3.90 21.44
N ILE A 148 -11.27 5.08 21.01
CA ILE A 148 -10.59 5.28 19.71
C ILE A 148 -9.33 4.41 19.61
N ARG A 149 -8.50 4.37 20.66
CA ARG A 149 -7.28 3.54 20.72
C ARG A 149 -7.60 2.04 20.62
N SER A 150 -8.72 1.60 21.19
CA SER A 150 -9.20 0.22 21.10
C SER A 150 -10.02 -0.09 19.85
N ARG A 151 -10.28 0.92 19.00
CA ARG A 151 -11.14 0.84 17.82
C ARG A 151 -12.57 0.38 18.14
N GLY A 152 -13.12 0.86 19.27
CA GLY A 152 -14.42 0.47 19.74
C GLY A 152 -15.58 0.93 18.85
N HIS A 153 -15.46 2.13 18.27
CA HIS A 153 -16.44 2.70 17.34
C HIS A 153 -15.77 3.29 16.11
N LEU A 154 -16.55 3.48 15.06
CA LEU A 154 -16.09 4.10 13.80
C LEU A 154 -16.40 5.60 13.75
N GLU A 155 -17.38 6.05 14.50
CA GLU A 155 -17.87 7.44 14.49
C GLU A 155 -17.95 7.99 15.92
N TYR A 156 -17.51 9.23 16.07
CA TYR A 156 -17.50 9.94 17.35
C TYR A 156 -18.06 11.35 17.18
N VAL A 157 -19.03 11.73 18.01
CA VAL A 157 -19.63 13.06 18.00
C VAL A 157 -19.28 13.81 19.27
N PHE A 158 -18.47 14.86 19.14
CA PHE A 158 -18.06 15.72 20.26
C PHE A 158 -19.05 16.91 20.40
N LYS A 159 -19.84 16.92 21.44
CA LYS A 159 -20.76 18.03 21.79
C LYS A 159 -20.18 18.91 22.89
N GLY A 160 -20.42 20.22 22.81
CA GLY A 160 -20.03 21.16 23.86
C GLY A 160 -19.94 22.58 23.35
N GLY A 161 -19.95 23.57 24.23
CA GLY A 161 -19.88 24.99 23.92
C GLY A 161 -18.49 25.45 23.42
N ARG A 162 -18.38 26.75 23.11
CA ARG A 162 -17.09 27.39 22.80
C ARG A 162 -16.15 27.27 24.02
N GLY A 163 -14.87 27.03 23.75
CA GLY A 163 -13.85 26.88 24.80
C GLY A 163 -13.81 25.49 25.47
N SER A 164 -14.64 24.53 25.05
CA SER A 164 -14.65 23.16 25.62
C SER A 164 -13.50 22.26 25.13
N THR A 165 -12.49 22.82 24.46
CA THR A 165 -11.30 22.12 23.96
C THR A 165 -11.54 20.96 22.97
N LYS A 166 -12.77 20.75 22.49
CA LYS A 166 -13.13 19.68 21.54
C LYS A 166 -12.19 19.62 20.34
N SER A 167 -12.09 20.73 19.61
CA SER A 167 -11.27 20.82 18.38
C SER A 167 -9.79 20.60 18.66
N SER A 168 -9.28 21.00 19.84
CA SER A 168 -7.91 20.75 20.29
C SER A 168 -7.69 19.27 20.53
N THR A 169 -8.64 18.62 21.23
CA THR A 169 -8.62 17.17 21.48
C THR A 169 -8.67 16.37 20.17
N VAL A 170 -9.59 16.72 19.26
CA VAL A 170 -9.68 16.04 17.95
C VAL A 170 -8.41 16.22 17.14
N ALA A 171 -7.80 17.42 17.15
CA ALA A 171 -6.54 17.67 16.48
C ALA A 171 -5.42 16.74 16.98
N MET A 172 -5.28 16.56 18.29
CA MET A 172 -4.33 15.63 18.92
C MET A 172 -4.62 14.18 18.53
N ILE A 173 -5.90 13.76 18.53
CA ILE A 173 -6.31 12.42 18.10
C ILE A 173 -5.92 12.16 16.65
N ILE A 174 -6.12 13.11 15.72
CA ILE A 174 -5.71 12.98 14.32
C ILE A 174 -4.20 12.75 14.21
N LEU A 175 -3.36 13.47 14.96
CA LEU A 175 -1.91 13.27 14.98
C LEU A 175 -1.56 11.86 15.50
N GLU A 176 -2.19 11.40 16.58
CA GLU A 176 -1.98 10.07 17.12
C GLU A 176 -2.38 8.98 16.12
N LEU A 177 -3.52 9.13 15.45
CA LEU A 177 -3.97 8.18 14.43
C LEU A 177 -2.99 8.09 13.25
N LEU A 178 -2.51 9.23 12.72
CA LEU A 178 -1.52 9.24 11.66
C LEU A 178 -0.21 8.57 12.06
N LYS A 179 0.32 8.93 13.23
CA LYS A 179 1.62 8.38 13.70
C LYS A 179 1.59 6.88 13.99
N ASN A 180 0.41 6.34 14.35
CA ASN A 180 0.25 4.92 14.67
C ASN A 180 -0.23 4.06 13.48
N ASN A 181 -0.69 4.66 12.39
CA ASN A 181 -1.23 3.93 11.23
C ASN A 181 -0.62 4.50 9.95
N HIS A 182 0.44 3.91 9.47
CA HIS A 182 1.27 4.46 8.38
C HIS A 182 0.60 4.46 7.00
N ASP A 183 -0.53 3.80 6.83
CA ASP A 183 -1.26 3.67 5.56
C ASP A 183 -2.46 4.62 5.46
N ILE A 184 -2.71 5.45 6.49
CA ILE A 184 -3.86 6.34 6.48
C ILE A 184 -3.45 7.80 6.20
N HIS A 185 -4.37 8.50 5.57
CA HIS A 185 -4.39 9.96 5.47
C HIS A 185 -5.61 10.50 6.21
N ALA A 186 -5.60 11.78 6.54
CA ALA A 186 -6.74 12.43 7.18
C ALA A 186 -7.33 13.51 6.28
N VAL A 187 -8.65 13.69 6.34
CA VAL A 187 -9.35 14.80 5.73
C VAL A 187 -10.05 15.59 6.82
N VAL A 188 -9.81 16.88 6.86
CA VAL A 188 -10.42 17.81 7.80
C VAL A 188 -11.32 18.77 7.02
N CYS A 189 -12.60 18.72 7.32
CA CYS A 189 -13.62 19.48 6.63
C CYS A 189 -14.25 20.55 7.52
N ARG A 190 -14.55 21.68 6.91
CA ARG A 190 -15.44 22.68 7.45
C ARG A 190 -16.45 23.11 6.39
N LYS A 191 -17.65 23.56 6.76
CA LYS A 191 -18.66 23.97 5.77
C LYS A 191 -18.11 25.00 4.79
N VAL A 192 -17.42 26.04 5.28
CA VAL A 192 -16.91 27.14 4.46
C VAL A 192 -15.39 27.06 4.34
N GLY A 193 -14.89 26.91 3.11
CA GLY A 193 -13.46 26.73 2.80
C GLY A 193 -12.58 27.89 3.28
N ASN A 194 -13.02 29.13 3.15
CA ASN A 194 -12.23 30.32 3.51
C ASN A 194 -11.87 30.40 5.02
N THR A 195 -12.62 29.73 5.89
CA THR A 195 -12.38 29.76 7.35
C THR A 195 -11.45 28.66 7.84
N ILE A 196 -11.09 27.71 7.01
CA ILE A 196 -10.29 26.51 7.36
C ILE A 196 -8.91 26.89 7.90
N LYS A 197 -8.24 27.85 7.26
CA LYS A 197 -6.88 28.25 7.60
C LYS A 197 -6.76 28.77 9.02
N ASP A 198 -7.71 29.62 9.42
CA ASP A 198 -7.70 30.27 10.72
C ASP A 198 -8.39 29.44 11.82
N SER A 199 -8.98 28.30 11.44
CA SER A 199 -9.65 27.38 12.35
C SER A 199 -8.90 26.04 12.47
N VAL A 200 -9.35 25.01 11.76
CA VAL A 200 -8.85 23.63 11.91
C VAL A 200 -7.40 23.46 11.49
N TYR A 201 -6.92 24.16 10.46
CA TYR A 201 -5.51 24.11 10.08
C TYR A 201 -4.61 24.67 11.19
N SER A 202 -4.95 25.87 11.71
CA SER A 202 -4.24 26.45 12.86
C SER A 202 -4.33 25.57 14.09
N LYS A 203 -5.43 24.83 14.27
CA LYS A 203 -5.61 23.91 15.39
C LYS A 203 -4.71 22.69 15.30
N ILE A 204 -4.58 22.08 14.12
CA ILE A 204 -3.61 20.97 13.90
C ILE A 204 -2.17 21.50 14.12
N LYS A 205 -1.82 22.68 13.62
CA LYS A 205 -0.50 23.27 13.87
C LYS A 205 -0.24 23.51 15.36
N TRP A 206 -1.23 24.00 16.07
CA TRP A 206 -1.14 24.16 17.52
C TRP A 206 -0.90 22.81 18.22
N ALA A 207 -1.61 21.75 17.82
CA ALA A 207 -1.43 20.42 18.37
C ALA A 207 -0.02 19.86 18.09
N ILE A 208 0.52 20.10 16.89
CA ILE A 208 1.90 19.71 16.53
C ILE A 208 2.89 20.41 17.45
N GLY A 209 2.79 21.76 17.63
CA GLY A 209 3.69 22.50 18.54
C GLY A 209 3.50 22.13 20.00
N LYS A 210 2.25 21.87 20.44
CA LYS A 210 1.96 21.42 21.80
C LYS A 210 2.60 20.08 22.17
N GLN A 211 2.72 19.19 21.18
CA GLN A 211 3.37 17.88 21.31
C GLN A 211 4.87 17.91 20.98
N GLU A 212 5.44 19.10 20.72
CA GLU A 212 6.88 19.30 20.41
C GLU A 212 7.37 18.44 19.22
N ILE A 213 6.52 18.25 18.20
CA ILE A 213 6.81 17.43 17.01
C ILE A 213 6.83 18.25 15.70
N ASP A 214 7.13 19.54 15.79
CA ASP A 214 7.12 20.45 14.62
C ASP A 214 8.09 19.99 13.54
N GLU A 215 9.24 19.46 13.90
CA GLU A 215 10.25 18.99 12.95
C GLU A 215 9.79 17.79 12.13
N GLU A 216 8.81 17.02 12.62
CA GLU A 216 8.30 15.83 11.94
C GLU A 216 7.32 16.20 10.82
N PHE A 217 6.77 17.42 10.81
CA PHE A 217 5.71 17.82 9.89
C PHE A 217 6.15 18.95 8.95
N ASP A 218 5.61 18.91 7.72
CA ASP A 218 5.70 20.00 6.74
C ASP A 218 4.30 20.58 6.52
N ALA A 219 4.14 21.86 6.85
CA ALA A 219 2.85 22.56 6.82
C ALA A 219 2.76 23.55 5.65
N LYS A 220 2.10 23.17 4.55
CA LYS A 220 1.94 23.98 3.35
C LYS A 220 0.65 24.81 3.39
N LYS A 221 0.73 26.02 2.86
CA LYS A 221 -0.41 26.96 2.76
C LYS A 221 -1.09 26.93 1.39
N SER A 222 -0.43 26.36 0.39
CA SER A 222 -0.97 26.22 -0.98
C SER A 222 -0.28 25.04 -1.67
N PRO A 223 -0.97 23.93 -1.93
CA PRO A 223 -2.29 23.60 -1.38
C PRO A 223 -2.28 23.54 0.15
N LEU A 224 -3.45 23.71 0.78
CA LEU A 224 -3.54 23.67 2.24
C LEU A 224 -3.49 22.23 2.71
N GLU A 225 -2.30 21.81 3.13
CA GLU A 225 -1.98 20.42 3.53
C GLU A 225 -0.90 20.42 4.61
N ILE A 226 -0.91 19.38 5.45
CA ILE A 226 0.16 19.10 6.41
C ILE A 226 0.65 17.68 6.13
N THR A 227 1.94 17.49 5.96
CA THR A 227 2.56 16.21 5.61
C THR A 227 3.44 15.72 6.75
N LEU A 228 3.28 14.48 7.17
CA LEU A 228 4.22 13.78 8.07
C LEU A 228 5.44 13.34 7.24
N LYS A 229 6.61 13.94 7.50
CA LYS A 229 7.81 13.78 6.67
C LYS A 229 8.32 12.35 6.59
N ALA A 230 8.23 11.61 7.69
CA ALA A 230 8.78 10.25 7.78
C ALA A 230 8.07 9.25 6.87
N THR A 231 6.78 9.42 6.61
CA THR A 231 5.93 8.46 5.89
C THR A 231 5.31 9.04 4.63
N GLY A 232 5.26 10.38 4.51
CA GLY A 232 4.55 11.04 3.41
C GLY A 232 3.03 11.13 3.59
N GLN A 233 2.50 10.69 4.73
CA GLN A 233 1.07 10.79 5.03
C GLN A 233 0.64 12.26 5.09
N LYS A 234 -0.59 12.54 4.65
CA LYS A 234 -1.10 13.92 4.54
C LYS A 234 -2.37 14.13 5.33
N ILE A 235 -2.51 15.33 5.88
CA ILE A 235 -3.77 15.88 6.37
C ILE A 235 -4.24 16.88 5.33
N TYR A 236 -5.35 16.58 4.68
CA TYR A 236 -5.98 17.42 3.67
C TYR A 236 -7.03 18.33 4.31
N PHE A 237 -7.08 19.57 3.94
CA PHE A 237 -8.06 20.53 4.43
C PHE A 237 -8.97 20.95 3.28
N ARG A 238 -10.28 20.73 3.41
CA ARG A 238 -11.27 20.98 2.33
C ARG A 238 -12.52 21.66 2.89
N GLY A 239 -13.05 22.61 2.13
CA GLY A 239 -14.39 23.16 2.37
C GLY A 239 -15.44 22.22 1.82
N ALA A 240 -16.55 22.04 2.53
CA ALA A 240 -17.68 21.27 2.05
C ALA A 240 -18.62 22.09 1.14
N ASP A 241 -18.31 23.39 0.98
CA ASP A 241 -18.88 24.25 -0.06
C ASP A 241 -18.52 23.79 -1.48
N ASP A 242 -17.50 22.95 -1.63
CA ASP A 242 -17.11 22.32 -2.88
C ASP A 242 -16.92 20.79 -2.67
N PRO A 243 -18.00 20.00 -2.73
CA PRO A 243 -17.93 18.54 -2.51
C PRO A 243 -17.03 17.80 -3.50
N ASP A 244 -16.83 18.34 -4.71
CA ASP A 244 -16.00 17.69 -5.73
C ASP A 244 -14.50 17.75 -5.35
N LYS A 245 -14.08 18.79 -4.63
CA LYS A 245 -12.73 18.85 -4.06
C LYS A 245 -12.49 17.79 -2.97
N ILE A 246 -13.52 17.36 -2.27
CA ILE A 246 -13.40 16.26 -1.29
C ILE A 246 -13.33 14.92 -2.02
N LYS A 247 -14.21 14.71 -3.00
CA LYS A 247 -14.25 13.46 -3.81
C LYS A 247 -12.99 13.26 -4.65
N SER A 248 -12.33 14.35 -5.06
CA SER A 248 -11.11 14.31 -5.87
C SER A 248 -9.84 14.00 -5.07
N ILE A 249 -9.91 13.85 -3.74
CA ILE A 249 -8.74 13.49 -2.94
C ILE A 249 -8.35 12.04 -3.27
N ALA A 250 -7.21 11.88 -3.94
CA ALA A 250 -6.60 10.60 -4.22
C ALA A 250 -5.19 10.57 -3.60
N PRO A 251 -5.00 9.94 -2.44
CA PRO A 251 -3.67 9.78 -1.86
C PRO A 251 -2.74 8.99 -2.79
N GLU A 252 -1.45 9.31 -2.80
CA GLU A 252 -0.44 8.60 -3.59
C GLU A 252 -0.26 7.15 -3.11
N PHE A 253 -0.60 6.88 -1.85
CA PHE A 253 -0.60 5.55 -1.23
C PHE A 253 -1.67 5.49 -0.13
N GLY A 254 -1.97 4.29 0.37
CA GLY A 254 -2.89 4.10 1.49
C GLY A 254 -4.33 4.54 1.19
N TYR A 255 -5.01 5.06 2.21
CA TYR A 255 -6.42 5.47 2.11
C TYR A 255 -6.76 6.58 3.10
N ILE A 256 -7.92 7.21 2.95
CA ILE A 256 -8.44 8.16 3.94
C ILE A 256 -8.99 7.36 5.13
N GLY A 257 -8.21 7.29 6.21
CA GLY A 257 -8.54 6.55 7.42
C GLY A 257 -9.12 7.41 8.54
N ALA A 258 -9.04 8.75 8.43
CA ALA A 258 -9.61 9.67 9.39
C ALA A 258 -10.32 10.83 8.68
N LEU A 259 -11.54 11.13 9.14
CA LEU A 259 -12.35 12.22 8.61
C LEU A 259 -12.89 13.04 9.77
N TRP A 260 -12.59 14.34 9.78
CA TRP A 260 -13.04 15.28 10.79
C TRP A 260 -13.92 16.35 10.17
N PHE A 261 -15.18 16.43 10.59
CA PHE A 261 -16.09 17.55 10.31
C PHE A 261 -16.14 18.50 11.50
N GLU A 262 -15.61 19.70 11.33
CA GLU A 262 -15.69 20.76 12.34
C GLU A 262 -16.98 21.56 12.18
N GLU A 263 -17.67 21.84 13.30
CA GLU A 263 -18.97 22.52 13.32
C GLU A 263 -20.02 21.74 12.48
N LEU A 264 -20.21 20.46 12.79
CA LEU A 264 -21.09 19.55 12.04
C LEU A 264 -22.55 20.04 11.97
N ASP A 265 -22.98 20.84 12.94
CA ASP A 265 -24.30 21.49 12.99
C ASP A 265 -24.52 22.53 11.88
N GLN A 266 -23.48 22.91 11.19
CA GLN A 266 -23.56 23.83 10.04
C GLN A 266 -23.72 23.11 8.68
N PHE A 267 -23.50 21.79 8.64
CA PHE A 267 -23.66 20.99 7.42
C PHE A 267 -25.12 20.55 7.22
#